data_ec3dd9fb0ad4831c2619f56a5e8f52b4
#
_entry.id   ec3dd9fb0ad4831c2619f56a5e8f52b4
#
_cell.length_a   1.000
_cell.length_b   1.000
_cell.length_c   1.000
_cell.angle_alpha   90.00
_cell.angle_beta   90.00
_cell.angle_gamma   90.00
#
_symmetry.space_group_name_H-M   'P 1'
#
loop_
_entity.id
_entity.type
_entity.pdbx_description
1 polymer ?
#
loop_
_entity_poly.entity_id
_entity_poly.type
_entity_poly.pdbx_seq_one_letter_code
_entity_poly.pdbx_strand_id
1 'polypeptide(L)'
;MKISIKKLSLAIMAVLTFGAVDFAAGHHSFAMFDRAREEVTGGEVVRWAFNSPHVALYIRDAAGDVYAYEGAAPASLVTRSEPMNGFTFQPGDSVDLVVCPLHDGRNGGALGIIIKEDVWYMPNDGGCGPNLESWQDWMAKGYMSKQEAVDAGEEMPAGRGGAG
;
A
#
# COMPACT_ATOMS: atom_id res chain seq x y z
N MET A 1 59.41 -6.03 14.58
CA MET A 1 58.53 -4.86 14.64
C MET A 1 57.44 -5.14 15.70
N LYS A 2 57.55 -4.54 16.91
CA LYS A 2 56.60 -4.76 18.00
C LYS A 2 55.42 -3.77 17.85
N ILE A 3 54.27 -4.28 17.44
CA ILE A 3 53.06 -3.43 17.38
C ILE A 3 52.61 -3.17 18.83
N SER A 4 52.50 -1.92 19.22
CA SER A 4 52.09 -1.52 20.58
C SER A 4 50.61 -1.90 20.78
N ILE A 5 50.34 -2.58 21.90
CA ILE A 5 48.99 -3.00 22.30
C ILE A 5 47.97 -1.83 22.26
N LYS A 6 48.41 -0.62 22.61
CA LYS A 6 47.60 0.61 22.56
C LYS A 6 47.14 0.98 21.14
N LYS A 7 47.97 0.73 20.13
CA LYS A 7 47.61 0.99 18.70
C LYS A 7 46.66 -0.10 18.17
N LEU A 8 46.81 -1.34 18.64
CA LEU A 8 45.91 -2.44 18.30
C LEU A 8 44.52 -2.22 18.90
N SER A 9 44.42 -1.78 20.17
CA SER A 9 43.14 -1.48 20.82
C SER A 9 42.38 -0.32 20.14
N LEU A 10 43.10 0.71 19.67
CA LEU A 10 42.48 1.82 18.96
C LEU A 10 41.94 1.41 17.58
N ALA A 11 42.63 0.53 16.88
CA ALA A 11 42.20 0.00 15.58
C ALA A 11 40.96 -0.92 15.72
N ILE A 12 40.91 -1.74 16.76
CA ILE A 12 39.75 -2.61 17.06
C ILE A 12 38.53 -1.76 17.42
N MET A 13 38.72 -0.71 18.22
CA MET A 13 37.63 0.21 18.58
C MET A 13 37.07 0.98 17.38
N ALA A 14 37.91 1.37 16.45
CA ALA A 14 37.49 2.03 15.21
C ALA A 14 36.69 1.08 14.26
N VAL A 15 37.07 -0.20 14.21
CA VAL A 15 36.34 -1.20 13.40
C VAL A 15 34.97 -1.52 14.01
N LEU A 16 34.86 -1.52 15.34
CA LEU A 16 33.58 -1.77 16.03
C LEU A 16 32.59 -0.61 15.91
N THR A 17 33.07 0.65 15.77
CA THR A 17 32.20 1.82 15.56
C THR A 17 31.74 1.97 14.11
N PHE A 18 32.45 1.43 13.13
CA PHE A 18 32.01 1.42 11.73
C PHE A 18 31.10 0.22 11.40
N GLY A 19 31.01 -0.78 12.25
CA GLY A 19 30.18 -1.99 12.05
C GLY A 19 28.72 -1.83 12.45
N ALA A 20 28.36 -0.74 13.12
CA ALA A 20 26.97 -0.40 13.46
C ALA A 20 26.40 0.57 12.43
N VAL A 21 26.47 0.23 11.14
CA VAL A 21 25.49 0.76 10.17
C VAL A 21 24.23 -0.02 10.50
N ASP A 22 23.34 0.59 11.30
CA ASP A 22 21.95 0.18 11.30
C ASP A 22 21.50 0.17 9.84
N PHE A 23 21.34 -1.02 9.28
CA PHE A 23 20.45 -1.17 8.15
C PHE A 23 19.10 -0.69 8.69
N ALA A 24 18.82 0.60 8.54
CA ALA A 24 17.47 1.08 8.56
C ALA A 24 16.76 0.26 7.47
N ALA A 25 16.23 -0.91 7.86
CA ALA A 25 15.25 -1.59 7.08
C ALA A 25 14.19 -0.51 6.84
N GLY A 26 14.09 -0.05 5.61
CA GLY A 26 13.07 0.89 5.20
C GLY A 26 11.74 0.19 5.37
N HIS A 27 11.28 0.11 6.62
CA HIS A 27 9.88 -0.12 6.90
C HIS A 27 9.21 1.10 6.31
N HIS A 28 8.66 0.94 5.12
CA HIS A 28 7.80 1.93 4.52
C HIS A 28 6.74 2.28 5.56
N SER A 29 6.85 3.49 6.10
CA SER A 29 5.92 3.94 7.13
C SER A 29 4.58 4.16 6.45
N PHE A 30 3.60 3.33 6.75
CA PHE A 30 2.20 3.57 6.35
C PHE A 30 1.61 4.84 6.98
N ALA A 31 2.38 5.55 7.79
CA ALA A 31 1.99 6.79 8.44
C ALA A 31 1.67 7.94 7.46
N MET A 32 2.06 7.83 6.19
CA MET A 32 1.69 8.80 5.17
C MET A 32 0.25 8.62 4.67
N PHE A 33 -0.37 7.45 4.87
CA PHE A 33 -1.72 7.14 4.41
C PHE A 33 -2.74 7.31 5.53
N ASP A 34 -3.88 7.91 5.22
CA ASP A 34 -5.03 7.98 6.12
C ASP A 34 -5.78 6.63 6.11
N ARG A 35 -5.26 5.67 6.86
CA ARG A 35 -5.79 4.31 6.96
C ARG A 35 -7.18 4.22 7.57
N ALA A 36 -7.62 5.28 8.24
CA ALA A 36 -8.98 5.36 8.79
C ALA A 36 -10.00 5.78 7.73
N ARG A 37 -9.53 6.44 6.67
CA ARG A 37 -10.35 6.93 5.56
C ARG A 37 -10.24 5.98 4.38
N GLU A 38 -11.17 5.05 4.30
CA GLU A 38 -11.35 4.19 3.14
C GLU A 38 -12.43 4.78 2.25
N GLU A 39 -12.16 4.93 0.96
CA GLU A 39 -13.09 5.52 0.00
C GLU A 39 -13.00 4.84 -1.37
N VAL A 40 -14.11 4.89 -2.12
CA VAL A 40 -14.17 4.41 -3.50
C VAL A 40 -13.78 5.54 -4.43
N THR A 41 -12.95 5.23 -5.38
CA THR A 41 -12.62 6.07 -6.54
C THR A 41 -12.51 5.18 -7.78
N GLY A 42 -12.30 5.75 -8.94
CA GLY A 42 -12.12 4.97 -10.16
C GLY A 42 -11.63 5.82 -11.31
N GLY A 43 -11.37 5.18 -12.42
CA GLY A 43 -10.91 5.85 -13.62
C GLY A 43 -10.25 4.93 -14.63
N GLU A 44 -9.60 5.56 -15.60
CA GLU A 44 -8.84 4.85 -16.63
C GLU A 44 -7.40 4.62 -16.19
N VAL A 45 -6.93 3.39 -16.32
CA VAL A 45 -5.51 3.05 -16.05
C VAL A 45 -4.62 3.80 -17.02
N VAL A 46 -3.70 4.60 -16.48
CA VAL A 46 -2.63 5.25 -17.23
C VAL A 46 -1.38 4.37 -17.26
N ARG A 47 -1.10 3.73 -16.13
CA ARG A 47 0.08 2.86 -15.97
C ARG A 47 -0.09 1.90 -14.81
N TRP A 48 0.30 0.65 -15.03
CA TRP A 48 0.56 -0.33 -13.99
C TRP A 48 2.06 -0.56 -13.87
N ALA A 49 2.67 -0.11 -12.79
CA ALA A 49 4.09 -0.30 -12.51
C ALA A 49 4.27 -1.51 -11.57
N PHE A 50 4.53 -2.67 -12.15
CA PHE A 50 4.73 -3.93 -11.43
C PHE A 50 6.22 -4.12 -11.08
N ASN A 51 6.74 -3.25 -10.20
CA ASN A 51 8.16 -3.17 -9.86
C ASN A 51 8.37 -3.26 -8.35
N SER A 52 9.54 -3.81 -7.92
CA SER A 52 9.99 -3.73 -6.54
C SER A 52 10.45 -2.30 -6.20
N PRO A 53 10.29 -1.86 -4.93
CA PRO A 53 9.80 -2.64 -3.79
C PRO A 53 8.28 -2.83 -3.78
N HIS A 54 7.52 -1.91 -4.32
CA HIS A 54 6.06 -1.90 -4.32
C HIS A 54 5.52 -1.63 -5.72
N VAL A 55 4.34 -2.18 -6.00
CA VAL A 55 3.62 -1.85 -7.22
C VAL A 55 2.99 -0.46 -7.10
N ALA A 56 2.75 0.19 -8.23
CA ALA A 56 1.98 1.42 -8.29
C ALA A 56 1.01 1.42 -9.46
N LEU A 57 -0.25 1.76 -9.18
CA LEU A 57 -1.28 1.96 -10.17
C LEU A 57 -1.50 3.47 -10.37
N TYR A 58 -1.39 3.92 -11.60
CA TYR A 58 -1.71 5.28 -11.99
C TYR A 58 -3.02 5.27 -12.74
N ILE A 59 -4.00 6.03 -12.26
CA ILE A 59 -5.29 6.20 -12.93
C ILE A 59 -5.52 7.67 -13.29
N ARG A 60 -6.34 7.90 -14.31
CA ARG A 60 -6.91 9.21 -14.64
C ARG A 60 -8.38 9.19 -14.29
N ASP A 61 -8.79 10.12 -13.45
CA ASP A 61 -10.19 10.30 -13.09
C ASP A 61 -11.02 10.97 -14.20
N ALA A 62 -12.32 11.14 -13.97
CA ALA A 62 -13.23 11.80 -14.91
C ALA A 62 -12.94 13.31 -15.10
N ALA A 63 -12.22 13.96 -14.17
CA ALA A 63 -11.79 15.34 -14.29
C ALA A 63 -10.50 15.48 -15.13
N GLY A 64 -9.81 14.39 -15.39
CA GLY A 64 -8.56 14.34 -16.13
C GLY A 64 -7.32 14.36 -15.23
N ASP A 65 -7.48 14.38 -13.91
CA ASP A 65 -6.39 14.36 -12.95
C ASP A 65 -5.79 12.96 -12.83
N VAL A 66 -4.47 12.89 -12.64
CA VAL A 66 -3.77 11.63 -12.48
C VAL A 66 -3.43 11.40 -11.01
N TYR A 67 -3.76 10.20 -10.55
CA TYR A 67 -3.52 9.72 -9.18
C TYR A 67 -2.56 8.54 -9.21
N ALA A 68 -1.71 8.43 -8.18
CA ALA A 68 -0.79 7.32 -8.01
C ALA A 68 -1.08 6.58 -6.70
N TYR A 69 -1.43 5.31 -6.80
CA TYR A 69 -1.74 4.47 -5.64
C TYR A 69 -0.72 3.35 -5.49
N GLU A 70 -0.18 3.21 -4.28
CA GLU A 70 0.83 2.20 -3.94
C GLU A 70 0.18 0.95 -3.38
N GLY A 71 0.67 -0.23 -3.79
CA GLY A 71 0.25 -1.54 -3.29
C GLY A 71 1.43 -2.36 -2.79
N ALA A 72 1.20 -3.66 -2.60
CA ALA A 72 2.18 -4.59 -2.07
C ALA A 72 3.37 -4.85 -3.01
N ALA A 73 4.36 -5.57 -2.52
CA ALA A 73 5.49 -6.00 -3.33
C ALA A 73 5.04 -7.01 -4.41
N PRO A 74 5.60 -6.97 -5.63
CA PRO A 74 5.25 -7.89 -6.72
C PRO A 74 5.29 -9.37 -6.31
N ALA A 75 6.29 -9.76 -5.53
CA ALA A 75 6.46 -11.15 -5.10
C ALA A 75 5.29 -11.68 -4.26
N SER A 76 4.60 -10.84 -3.50
CA SER A 76 3.42 -11.23 -2.74
C SER A 76 2.16 -11.28 -3.60
N LEU A 77 2.08 -10.49 -4.65
CA LEU A 77 0.89 -10.37 -5.51
C LEU A 77 0.70 -11.55 -6.46
N VAL A 78 1.80 -12.20 -6.89
CA VAL A 78 1.73 -13.38 -7.76
C VAL A 78 1.18 -14.62 -7.06
N THR A 79 1.06 -14.59 -5.73
CA THR A 79 0.58 -15.72 -4.90
C THR A 79 -0.78 -15.47 -4.25
N ARG A 80 -1.44 -14.35 -4.56
CA ARG A 80 -2.79 -14.05 -4.06
C ARG A 80 -3.83 -14.98 -4.68
N SER A 81 -5.03 -15.02 -4.11
CA SER A 81 -6.19 -15.75 -4.68
C SER A 81 -6.48 -15.30 -6.11
N GLU A 82 -6.43 -13.98 -6.34
CA GLU A 82 -6.45 -13.37 -7.67
C GLU A 82 -5.01 -12.89 -7.99
N PRO A 83 -4.20 -13.72 -8.68
CA PRO A 83 -2.80 -13.41 -8.93
C PRO A 83 -2.65 -12.22 -9.86
N MET A 84 -1.71 -11.35 -9.53
CA MET A 84 -1.37 -10.18 -10.35
C MET A 84 0.04 -10.28 -10.90
N ASN A 85 0.24 -9.77 -12.09
CA ASN A 85 1.53 -9.66 -12.77
C ASN A 85 1.60 -8.34 -13.56
N GLY A 86 2.70 -8.11 -14.29
CA GLY A 86 2.91 -6.86 -15.04
C GLY A 86 1.92 -6.61 -16.17
N PHE A 87 1.08 -7.57 -16.52
CA PHE A 87 0.09 -7.48 -17.58
C PHE A 87 -1.36 -7.48 -17.10
N THR A 88 -1.59 -7.57 -15.77
CA THR A 88 -2.94 -7.65 -15.19
C THR A 88 -3.76 -6.40 -15.50
N PHE A 89 -3.14 -5.24 -15.43
CA PHE A 89 -3.77 -3.97 -15.78
C PHE A 89 -3.01 -3.31 -16.92
N GLN A 90 -3.76 -2.81 -17.92
CA GLN A 90 -3.20 -2.19 -19.12
C GLN A 90 -3.67 -0.74 -19.22
N PRO A 91 -2.89 0.16 -19.82
CA PRO A 91 -3.39 1.50 -20.15
C PRO A 91 -4.69 1.43 -20.94
N GLY A 92 -5.69 2.21 -20.52
CA GLY A 92 -7.02 2.22 -21.10
C GLY A 92 -8.04 1.32 -20.39
N ASP A 93 -7.62 0.43 -19.47
CA ASP A 93 -8.57 -0.33 -18.65
C ASP A 93 -9.37 0.63 -17.76
N SER A 94 -10.67 0.37 -17.61
CA SER A 94 -11.50 1.03 -16.59
C SER A 94 -11.46 0.23 -15.29
N VAL A 95 -11.23 0.90 -14.17
CA VAL A 95 -11.16 0.26 -12.85
C VAL A 95 -11.90 1.09 -11.80
N ASP A 96 -12.50 0.39 -10.83
CA ASP A 96 -12.90 0.97 -9.55
C ASP A 96 -11.89 0.55 -8.48
N LEU A 97 -11.68 1.43 -7.51
CA LEU A 97 -10.67 1.24 -6.45
C LEU A 97 -11.29 1.50 -5.09
N VAL A 98 -10.90 0.72 -4.10
CA VAL A 98 -10.98 1.12 -2.69
C VAL A 98 -9.58 1.54 -2.27
N VAL A 99 -9.44 2.76 -1.78
CA VAL A 99 -8.16 3.40 -1.47
C VAL A 99 -8.16 4.07 -0.10
N CYS A 100 -6.98 4.28 0.43
CA CYS A 100 -6.75 5.15 1.58
C CYS A 100 -5.86 6.31 1.13
N PRO A 101 -6.36 7.56 1.15
CA PRO A 101 -5.64 8.71 0.60
C PRO A 101 -4.41 9.08 1.42
N LEU A 102 -3.57 9.93 0.85
CA LEU A 102 -2.47 10.56 1.58
C LEU A 102 -3.00 11.60 2.57
N HIS A 103 -2.40 11.69 3.76
CA HIS A 103 -2.75 12.72 4.76
C HIS A 103 -2.52 14.16 4.28
N ASP A 104 -1.59 14.36 3.36
CA ASP A 104 -1.21 15.69 2.86
C ASP A 104 -2.06 16.18 1.68
N GLY A 105 -3.04 15.36 1.23
CA GLY A 105 -4.00 15.72 0.18
C GLY A 105 -3.43 15.70 -1.23
N ARG A 106 -2.22 15.18 -1.46
CA ARG A 106 -1.72 14.95 -2.82
C ARG A 106 -2.53 13.85 -3.53
N ASN A 107 -2.53 13.89 -4.86
CA ASN A 107 -3.23 12.91 -5.70
C ASN A 107 -2.63 11.50 -5.57
N GLY A 108 -3.23 10.67 -4.73
CA GLY A 108 -2.79 9.29 -4.52
C GLY A 108 -3.05 8.77 -3.12
N GLY A 109 -2.54 7.57 -2.85
CA GLY A 109 -2.77 6.88 -1.60
C GLY A 109 -2.29 5.43 -1.62
N ALA A 110 -2.80 4.63 -0.68
CA ALA A 110 -2.59 3.19 -0.65
C ALA A 110 -3.75 2.46 -1.34
N LEU A 111 -3.41 1.41 -2.11
CA LEU A 111 -4.37 0.49 -2.69
C LEU A 111 -4.93 -0.44 -1.62
N GLY A 112 -6.25 -0.48 -1.50
CA GLY A 112 -6.99 -1.49 -0.78
C GLY A 112 -7.42 -2.61 -1.73
N ILE A 113 -8.27 -2.26 -2.69
CA ILE A 113 -8.88 -3.17 -3.67
C ILE A 113 -8.79 -2.53 -5.05
N ILE A 114 -8.65 -3.35 -6.09
CA ILE A 114 -8.85 -2.96 -7.49
C ILE A 114 -9.95 -3.86 -8.05
N ILE A 115 -10.94 -3.26 -8.70
CA ILE A 115 -12.02 -3.98 -9.36
C ILE A 115 -11.93 -3.72 -10.86
N LYS A 116 -11.80 -4.79 -11.64
CA LYS A 116 -11.79 -4.75 -13.09
C LYS A 116 -12.68 -5.87 -13.62
N GLU A 117 -13.68 -5.54 -14.44
CA GLU A 117 -14.57 -6.54 -15.06
C GLU A 117 -15.18 -7.52 -14.04
N ASP A 118 -15.66 -6.98 -12.89
CA ASP A 118 -16.21 -7.71 -11.74
C ASP A 118 -15.22 -8.61 -10.98
N VAL A 119 -13.93 -8.60 -11.35
CA VAL A 119 -12.87 -9.30 -10.61
C VAL A 119 -12.27 -8.38 -9.55
N TRP A 120 -12.18 -8.88 -8.32
CA TRP A 120 -11.71 -8.18 -7.13
C TRP A 120 -10.28 -8.55 -6.80
N TYR A 121 -9.34 -7.68 -7.07
CA TYR A 121 -7.93 -7.84 -6.77
C TYR A 121 -7.58 -7.16 -5.43
N MET A 122 -6.78 -7.83 -4.60
CA MET A 122 -6.41 -7.35 -3.26
C MET A 122 -4.91 -7.00 -3.19
N PRO A 123 -4.46 -5.85 -3.74
CA PRO A 123 -3.05 -5.45 -3.73
C PRO A 123 -2.58 -4.87 -2.41
N ASN A 124 -3.43 -4.77 -1.39
CA ASN A 124 -3.10 -4.16 -0.10
C ASN A 124 -1.96 -4.90 0.62
N ASP A 125 -1.06 -4.14 1.23
CA ASP A 125 0.02 -4.62 2.10
C ASP A 125 -0.10 -4.12 3.56
N GLY A 126 -1.24 -3.51 3.90
CA GLY A 126 -1.51 -2.86 5.18
C GLY A 126 -1.48 -1.33 5.11
N GLY A 127 -1.18 -0.75 3.95
CA GLY A 127 -1.26 0.70 3.72
C GLY A 127 -2.68 1.25 3.71
N CYS A 128 -3.67 0.42 3.41
CA CYS A 128 -5.08 0.75 3.57
C CYS A 128 -5.72 0.01 4.76
N GLY A 129 -6.90 0.43 5.16
CA GLY A 129 -7.54 0.07 6.42
C GLY A 129 -7.97 -1.38 6.57
N PRO A 130 -8.55 -1.74 7.73
CA PRO A 130 -8.86 -3.14 8.07
C PRO A 130 -10.19 -3.63 7.51
N ASN A 131 -11.00 -2.77 6.88
CA ASN A 131 -12.39 -3.11 6.53
C ASN A 131 -12.55 -3.62 5.08
N LEU A 132 -11.46 -3.99 4.42
CA LEU A 132 -11.49 -4.36 3.00
C LEU A 132 -12.42 -5.54 2.70
N GLU A 133 -12.62 -6.45 3.66
CA GLU A 133 -13.54 -7.60 3.52
C GLU A 133 -15.01 -7.18 3.44
N SER A 134 -15.38 -6.01 3.97
CA SER A 134 -16.76 -5.50 3.96
C SER A 134 -17.11 -4.74 2.68
N TRP A 135 -16.14 -4.35 1.89
CA TRP A 135 -16.37 -3.45 0.77
C TRP A 135 -17.24 -4.02 -0.33
N GLN A 136 -17.22 -5.34 -0.56
CA GLN A 136 -18.11 -5.96 -1.53
C GLN A 136 -19.58 -5.74 -1.16
N ASP A 137 -19.93 -5.91 0.12
CA ASP A 137 -21.28 -5.69 0.63
C ASP A 137 -21.63 -4.18 0.67
N TRP A 138 -20.71 -3.34 1.10
CA TRP A 138 -20.90 -1.89 1.16
C TRP A 138 -21.11 -1.26 -0.21
N MET A 139 -20.32 -1.63 -1.20
CA MET A 139 -20.52 -1.13 -2.58
C MET A 139 -21.83 -1.63 -3.18
N ALA A 140 -22.26 -2.86 -2.88
CA ALA A 140 -23.57 -3.37 -3.30
C ALA A 140 -24.75 -2.59 -2.67
N LYS A 141 -24.54 -1.97 -1.48
CA LYS A 141 -25.48 -1.06 -0.83
C LYS A 141 -25.36 0.40 -1.28
N GLY A 142 -24.38 0.71 -2.12
CA GLY A 142 -24.15 2.04 -2.69
C GLY A 142 -23.26 2.97 -1.87
N TYR A 143 -22.58 2.48 -0.84
CA TYR A 143 -21.64 3.31 -0.07
C TYR A 143 -20.35 3.55 -0.85
N MET A 144 -19.91 4.82 -0.87
CA MET A 144 -18.70 5.25 -1.56
C MET A 144 -17.56 5.59 -0.59
N SER A 145 -17.82 5.62 0.71
CA SER A 145 -16.83 5.82 1.75
C SER A 145 -17.16 5.01 3.00
N LYS A 146 -16.14 4.67 3.77
CA LYS A 146 -16.31 4.04 5.07
C LYS A 146 -17.18 4.89 6.00
N GLN A 147 -17.05 6.22 5.93
CA GLN A 147 -17.84 7.12 6.76
C GLN A 147 -19.34 6.98 6.49
N GLU A 148 -19.74 6.85 5.22
CA GLU A 148 -21.14 6.62 4.86
C GLU A 148 -21.67 5.31 5.45
N ALA A 149 -20.89 4.23 5.40
CA ALA A 149 -21.27 2.94 6.01
C ALA A 149 -21.41 3.06 7.53
N VAL A 150 -20.49 3.75 8.21
CA VAL A 150 -20.55 4.01 9.66
C VAL A 150 -21.79 4.81 10.02
N ASP A 151 -22.06 5.89 9.29
CA ASP A 151 -23.22 6.77 9.54
C ASP A 151 -24.56 6.04 9.31
N ALA A 152 -24.57 5.03 8.42
CA ALA A 152 -25.69 4.15 8.18
C ALA A 152 -25.85 3.02 9.23
N GLY A 153 -24.90 2.89 10.16
CA GLY A 153 -24.95 1.89 11.23
C GLY A 153 -24.44 0.50 10.84
N GLU A 154 -23.63 0.40 9.79
CA GLU A 154 -22.99 -0.87 9.40
C GLU A 154 -22.00 -1.32 10.49
N GLU A 155 -21.99 -2.64 10.74
CA GLU A 155 -21.01 -3.21 11.67
C GLU A 155 -19.59 -3.15 11.07
N MET A 156 -18.69 -2.55 11.83
CA MET A 156 -17.27 -2.60 11.49
C MET A 156 -16.72 -3.97 11.86
N PRO A 157 -16.05 -4.70 10.94
CA PRO A 157 -15.37 -5.93 11.30
C PRO A 157 -14.43 -5.63 12.47
N ALA A 158 -14.48 -6.46 13.50
CA ALA A 158 -13.53 -6.38 14.59
C ALA A 158 -12.13 -6.51 13.98
N GLY A 159 -11.38 -5.40 13.91
CA GLY A 159 -10.04 -5.38 13.37
C GLY A 159 -9.27 -6.53 13.99
N ARG A 160 -8.66 -7.39 13.18
CA ARG A 160 -7.73 -8.40 13.70
C ARG A 160 -6.67 -7.62 14.47
N GLY A 161 -6.81 -7.59 15.80
CA GLY A 161 -5.88 -6.90 16.68
C GLY A 161 -4.49 -7.35 16.29
N GLY A 162 -3.69 -6.42 15.78
CA GLY A 162 -2.27 -6.66 15.62
C GLY A 162 -1.74 -6.99 16.99
N ALA A 163 -1.39 -8.26 17.20
CA ALA A 163 -0.54 -8.63 18.31
C ALA A 163 0.75 -7.82 18.13
N GLY A 164 1.01 -6.93 19.12
CA GLY A 164 2.16 -6.05 19.18
C GLY A 164 3.50 -6.79 19.22
#